data_37c2892e5b8ab450865813698b3c05d6
#
_entry.id   37c2892e5b8ab450865813698b3c05d6
#
_cell.length_a   1.000
_cell.length_b   1.000
_cell.length_c   1.000
_cell.angle_alpha   90.00
_cell.angle_beta   90.00
_cell.angle_gamma   90.00
#
_symmetry.space_group_name_H-M   'P 1'
#
loop_
_entity.id
_entity.type
_entity.pdbx_description
1 polymer ?
#
loop_
_entity_poly.entity_id
_entity_poly.type
_entity_poly.pdbx_seq_one_letter_code
_entity_poly.pdbx_strand_id
1 'polypeptide(L)'
;MKKTLAVAAAAAAFAFAAPAMAQSVGVAGGFSKGKTHLVATAGTGYAFDESYLVLGLGASYYLFDGFNVGLFFESWTGSDPKMTKITPSVQYVFYQVQHVKPYVGAFYRRTSIDGLEDLDSVGGRVGAYLQLGRNAYLGIGAVYESYIDCNAGTYRKCDSTYGEVSLTFAF
;
A
#
# COMPACT_ATOMS: atom_id res chain seq x y z
N MET A 1 -0.56 28.45 19.32
CA MET A 1 -0.86 27.26 20.12
C MET A 1 -2.34 26.90 19.94
N LYS A 2 -2.71 25.77 19.42
CA LYS A 2 -4.01 25.12 19.13
C LYS A 2 -4.15 24.74 17.65
N LYS A 3 -3.45 23.65 17.24
CA LYS A 3 -3.80 22.83 16.06
C LYS A 3 -3.23 21.40 16.23
N THR A 4 -3.58 20.75 17.32
CA THR A 4 -3.28 19.34 17.55
C THR A 4 -4.52 18.70 18.13
N LEU A 5 -5.40 18.15 17.29
CA LEU A 5 -6.43 17.16 17.68
C LEU A 5 -7.42 16.95 16.51
N ALA A 6 -7.00 16.26 15.45
CA ALA A 6 -7.95 15.79 14.42
C ALA A 6 -7.50 14.50 13.68
N VAL A 7 -6.53 13.75 14.18
CA VAL A 7 -6.02 12.55 13.47
C VAL A 7 -6.58 11.23 14.04
N ALA A 8 -7.35 11.26 15.10
CA ALA A 8 -7.77 10.02 15.80
C ALA A 8 -9.15 9.46 15.42
N ALA A 9 -9.89 10.06 14.49
CA ALA A 9 -11.30 9.71 14.27
C ALA A 9 -11.61 8.90 13.00
N ALA A 10 -10.66 8.65 12.11
CA ALA A 10 -10.94 7.97 10.82
C ALA A 10 -10.74 6.46 10.82
N ALA A 11 -10.26 5.86 11.90
CA ALA A 11 -9.96 4.41 11.97
C ALA A 11 -11.15 3.52 12.39
N ALA A 12 -12.32 4.08 12.67
CA ALA A 12 -13.39 3.35 13.37
C ALA A 12 -14.59 2.92 12.51
N ALA A 13 -14.59 3.09 11.18
CA ALA A 13 -15.82 2.95 10.37
C ALA A 13 -15.85 1.79 9.37
N PHE A 14 -14.98 0.78 9.42
CA PHE A 14 -15.07 -0.38 8.52
C PHE A 14 -15.25 -1.72 9.24
N ALA A 15 -16.25 -1.81 10.12
CA ALA A 15 -16.76 -3.10 10.56
C ALA A 15 -17.85 -3.59 9.59
N PHE A 16 -17.49 -4.02 8.39
CA PHE A 16 -18.41 -4.74 7.52
C PHE A 16 -18.33 -6.24 7.78
N ALA A 17 -19.48 -6.81 8.09
CA ALA A 17 -19.69 -8.25 8.24
C ALA A 17 -19.35 -8.96 6.92
N ALA A 18 -18.17 -9.61 6.86
CA ALA A 18 -17.85 -10.52 5.80
C ALA A 18 -18.59 -11.85 6.00
N PRO A 19 -19.21 -12.46 4.96
CA PRO A 19 -19.80 -13.78 5.06
C PRO A 19 -18.73 -14.79 5.46
N ALA A 20 -19.06 -15.64 6.44
CA ALA A 20 -18.21 -16.72 6.89
C ALA A 20 -18.08 -17.79 5.79
N MET A 21 -17.06 -17.68 4.95
CA MET A 21 -16.68 -18.76 4.05
C MET A 21 -15.81 -19.74 4.83
N ALA A 22 -16.18 -21.03 4.79
CA ALA A 22 -15.46 -22.12 5.42
C ALA A 22 -14.00 -22.17 4.93
N GLN A 23 -13.07 -22.14 5.85
CA GLN A 23 -11.64 -22.04 5.55
C GLN A 23 -10.97 -23.39 5.57
N SER A 24 -10.27 -23.72 4.49
CA SER A 24 -9.21 -24.73 4.54
C SER A 24 -8.03 -24.14 5.33
N VAL A 25 -7.75 -24.70 6.49
CA VAL A 25 -6.57 -24.34 7.29
C VAL A 25 -5.34 -24.97 6.63
N GLY A 26 -4.86 -24.36 5.55
CA GLY A 26 -3.54 -24.66 4.98
C GLY A 26 -2.45 -23.88 5.71
N VAL A 27 -1.21 -24.35 5.65
CA VAL A 27 -0.03 -23.70 6.26
C VAL A 27 0.14 -22.25 5.82
N ALA A 28 -0.28 -21.92 4.60
CA ALA A 28 -0.22 -20.56 4.04
C ALA A 28 -1.36 -19.65 4.52
N GLY A 29 -2.47 -20.20 5.03
CA GLY A 29 -3.60 -19.43 5.55
C GLY A 29 -4.14 -18.39 4.57
N GLY A 30 -4.18 -17.13 4.97
CA GLY A 30 -4.63 -16.02 4.13
C GLY A 30 -3.71 -15.71 2.93
N PHE A 31 -2.51 -16.28 2.87
CA PHE A 31 -1.50 -16.07 1.81
C PHE A 31 -1.41 -17.24 0.82
N SER A 32 -2.38 -18.16 0.84
CA SER A 32 -2.40 -19.32 -0.06
C SER A 32 -2.88 -18.95 -1.45
N LYS A 33 -2.47 -19.76 -2.42
CA LYS A 33 -2.93 -19.69 -3.82
C LYS A 33 -4.46 -19.57 -3.89
N GLY A 34 -4.94 -18.69 -4.77
CA GLY A 34 -6.36 -18.45 -5.00
C GLY A 34 -6.99 -17.42 -4.04
N LYS A 35 -6.25 -16.94 -3.03
CA LYS A 35 -6.73 -15.91 -2.12
C LYS A 35 -6.65 -14.53 -2.76
N THR A 36 -7.62 -13.70 -2.43
CA THR A 36 -7.65 -12.28 -2.80
C THR A 36 -7.46 -11.43 -1.55
N HIS A 37 -6.59 -10.45 -1.64
CA HIS A 37 -6.44 -9.43 -0.62
C HIS A 37 -7.02 -8.11 -1.10
N LEU A 38 -7.79 -7.46 -0.26
CA LEU A 38 -8.17 -6.06 -0.39
C LEU A 38 -7.34 -5.23 0.59
N VAL A 39 -6.75 -4.17 0.08
CA VAL A 39 -5.86 -3.29 0.85
C VAL A 39 -6.45 -1.90 0.88
N ALA A 40 -6.53 -1.29 2.05
CA ALA A 40 -6.90 0.10 2.23
C ALA A 40 -5.78 0.85 2.96
N THR A 41 -5.48 2.04 2.50
CA THR A 41 -4.55 2.95 3.16
C THR A 41 -5.19 4.32 3.34
N ALA A 42 -4.87 4.96 4.44
CA ALA A 42 -5.22 6.35 4.69
C ALA A 42 -4.07 6.99 5.47
N GLY A 43 -3.69 8.20 5.10
CA GLY A 43 -2.58 8.88 5.74
C GLY A 43 -2.40 10.29 5.23
N THR A 44 -1.25 10.86 5.56
CA THR A 44 -0.82 12.16 5.07
C THR A 44 0.48 11.99 4.30
N GLY A 45 0.58 12.67 3.15
CA GLY A 45 1.79 12.74 2.34
C GLY A 45 2.29 14.19 2.26
N TYR A 46 3.56 14.38 1.90
CA TYR A 46 4.15 15.68 1.68
C TYR A 46 4.81 15.73 0.30
N ALA A 47 4.37 16.65 -0.54
CA ALA A 47 4.91 16.88 -1.86
C ALA A 47 4.68 18.35 -2.24
N PHE A 48 5.49 18.92 -3.15
CA PHE A 48 5.38 20.30 -3.62
C PHE A 48 5.31 21.35 -2.48
N ASP A 49 6.03 21.08 -1.37
CA ASP A 49 6.00 21.91 -0.14
C ASP A 49 4.62 22.00 0.54
N GLU A 50 3.69 21.08 0.20
CA GLU A 50 2.34 21.00 0.72
C GLU A 50 2.04 19.63 1.35
N SER A 51 1.06 19.63 2.27
CA SER A 51 0.58 18.40 2.93
C SER A 51 -0.71 17.91 2.26
N TYR A 52 -0.75 16.62 1.94
CA TYR A 52 -1.87 15.97 1.27
C TYR A 52 -2.56 14.95 2.18
N LEU A 53 -3.88 14.83 2.03
CA LEU A 53 -4.61 13.65 2.47
C LEU A 53 -4.43 12.56 1.41
N VAL A 54 -3.91 11.43 1.82
CA VAL A 54 -3.68 10.25 0.97
C VAL A 54 -4.71 9.20 1.30
N LEU A 55 -5.47 8.80 0.30
CA LEU A 55 -6.40 7.67 0.38
C LEU A 55 -6.05 6.66 -0.70
N GLY A 56 -5.95 5.39 -0.34
CA GLY A 56 -5.60 4.34 -1.28
C GLY A 56 -6.43 3.07 -1.08
N LEU A 57 -6.72 2.44 -2.21
CA LEU A 57 -7.39 1.14 -2.28
C LEU A 57 -6.63 0.25 -3.27
N GLY A 58 -6.54 -1.02 -2.95
CA GLY A 58 -5.90 -1.98 -3.83
C GLY A 58 -6.47 -3.38 -3.67
N ALA A 59 -6.18 -4.21 -4.67
CA ALA A 59 -6.46 -5.63 -4.62
C ALA A 59 -5.24 -6.41 -5.11
N SER A 60 -5.02 -7.58 -4.53
CA SER A 60 -4.01 -8.52 -5.00
C SER A 60 -4.55 -9.94 -4.99
N TYR A 61 -4.01 -10.78 -5.89
CA TYR A 61 -4.40 -12.17 -6.04
C TYR A 61 -3.17 -13.07 -5.93
N TYR A 62 -3.28 -14.13 -5.13
CA TYR A 62 -2.19 -15.09 -4.92
C TYR A 62 -2.17 -16.15 -6.02
N LEU A 63 -1.18 -16.06 -6.91
CA LEU A 63 -0.94 -17.03 -7.98
C LEU A 63 -0.36 -18.33 -7.44
N PHE A 64 0.47 -18.22 -6.42
CA PHE A 64 1.08 -19.33 -5.66
C PHE A 64 1.08 -18.97 -4.18
N ASP A 65 1.31 -19.95 -3.31
CA ASP A 65 1.44 -19.71 -1.88
C ASP A 65 2.55 -18.68 -1.60
N GLY A 66 2.15 -17.58 -0.98
CA GLY A 66 3.02 -16.43 -0.68
C GLY A 66 3.25 -15.47 -1.85
N PHE A 67 3.07 -15.85 -3.12
CA PHE A 67 3.31 -14.98 -4.26
C PHE A 67 2.02 -14.38 -4.81
N ASN A 68 1.93 -13.07 -4.84
CA ASN A 68 0.78 -12.35 -5.38
C ASN A 68 1.17 -11.30 -6.42
N VAL A 69 0.18 -10.97 -7.24
CA VAL A 69 0.16 -9.83 -8.14
C VAL A 69 -0.96 -8.90 -7.70
N GLY A 70 -0.74 -7.61 -7.78
CA GLY A 70 -1.71 -6.64 -7.29
C GLY A 70 -1.76 -5.38 -8.11
N LEU A 71 -2.85 -4.66 -7.93
CA LEU A 71 -3.06 -3.31 -8.46
C LEU A 71 -3.53 -2.42 -7.32
N PHE A 72 -2.90 -1.28 -7.17
CA PHE A 72 -3.17 -0.32 -6.14
C PHE A 72 -3.43 1.06 -6.73
N PHE A 73 -4.41 1.76 -6.20
CA PHE A 73 -4.83 3.09 -6.60
C PHE A 73 -4.75 4.02 -5.39
N GLU A 74 -4.12 5.18 -5.55
CA GLU A 74 -4.04 6.22 -4.52
C GLU A 74 -4.51 7.56 -5.07
N SER A 75 -5.21 8.31 -4.24
CA SER A 75 -5.61 9.70 -4.49
C SER A 75 -5.03 10.60 -3.42
N TRP A 76 -4.32 11.63 -3.84
CA TRP A 76 -3.70 12.65 -3.02
C TRP A 76 -4.47 13.95 -3.20
N THR A 77 -5.16 14.39 -2.15
CA THR A 77 -6.07 15.53 -2.18
C THR A 77 -5.84 16.47 -0.98
N GLY A 78 -6.49 17.62 -0.99
CA GLY A 78 -6.40 18.60 0.10
C GLY A 78 -5.44 19.76 -0.16
N SER A 79 -4.55 19.60 -1.16
CA SER A 79 -3.67 20.65 -1.68
C SER A 79 -3.54 20.55 -3.19
N ASP A 80 -2.99 21.55 -3.84
CA ASP A 80 -2.73 21.56 -5.28
C ASP A 80 -1.21 21.40 -5.55
N PRO A 81 -0.81 20.73 -6.64
CA PRO A 81 -1.63 20.00 -7.59
C PRO A 81 -2.15 18.66 -7.02
N LYS A 82 -3.37 18.26 -7.37
CA LYS A 82 -3.88 16.93 -7.00
C LYS A 82 -3.13 15.85 -7.75
N MET A 83 -2.97 14.69 -7.11
CA MET A 83 -2.26 13.57 -7.70
C MET A 83 -3.06 12.28 -7.60
N THR A 84 -2.97 11.48 -8.65
CA THR A 84 -3.52 10.12 -8.70
C THR A 84 -2.41 9.15 -9.05
N LYS A 85 -2.32 8.04 -8.32
CA LYS A 85 -1.28 7.03 -8.54
C LYS A 85 -1.90 5.68 -8.83
N ILE A 86 -1.42 4.99 -9.86
CA ILE A 86 -1.77 3.62 -10.20
C ILE A 86 -0.50 2.77 -10.10
N THR A 87 -0.57 1.69 -9.32
CA THR A 87 0.61 0.90 -8.94
C THR A 87 0.34 -0.60 -9.15
N PRO A 88 0.62 -1.17 -10.33
CA PRO A 88 0.79 -2.61 -10.46
C PRO A 88 2.00 -3.09 -9.66
N SER A 89 1.89 -4.25 -9.02
CA SER A 89 2.91 -4.78 -8.12
C SER A 89 2.96 -6.30 -8.12
N VAL A 90 4.11 -6.82 -7.74
CA VAL A 90 4.33 -8.22 -7.40
C VAL A 90 4.92 -8.29 -6.00
N GLN A 91 4.54 -9.30 -5.22
CA GLN A 91 5.01 -9.43 -3.84
C GLN A 91 5.11 -10.90 -3.45
N TYR A 92 6.12 -11.20 -2.64
CA TYR A 92 6.25 -12.49 -1.98
C TYR A 92 6.19 -12.31 -0.46
N VAL A 93 5.32 -13.09 0.18
CA VAL A 93 5.14 -13.13 1.63
C VAL A 93 5.72 -14.44 2.15
N PHE A 94 6.64 -14.35 3.11
CA PHE A 94 7.23 -15.51 3.80
C PHE A 94 6.23 -16.03 4.84
N TYR A 95 5.19 -16.70 4.36
CA TYR A 95 4.05 -17.15 5.16
C TYR A 95 4.41 -18.20 6.22
N GLN A 96 5.56 -18.88 6.08
CA GLN A 96 6.04 -19.91 6.99
C GLN A 96 6.46 -19.35 8.37
N VAL A 97 6.79 -18.05 8.44
CA VAL A 97 7.18 -17.40 9.69
C VAL A 97 5.94 -17.22 10.57
N GLN A 98 6.02 -17.62 11.83
CA GLN A 98 4.89 -17.50 12.76
C GLN A 98 4.73 -16.05 13.24
N HIS A 99 3.49 -15.65 13.55
CA HIS A 99 3.08 -14.35 14.12
C HIS A 99 3.34 -13.13 13.24
N VAL A 100 4.49 -13.06 12.60
CA VAL A 100 4.90 -11.95 11.71
C VAL A 100 5.20 -12.55 10.35
N LYS A 101 4.57 -12.03 9.28
CA LYS A 101 4.74 -12.51 7.91
C LYS A 101 5.58 -11.50 7.11
N PRO A 102 6.91 -11.66 7.05
CA PRO A 102 7.75 -10.75 6.27
C PRO A 102 7.36 -10.80 4.80
N TYR A 103 7.54 -9.70 4.11
CA TYR A 103 7.32 -9.62 2.67
C TYR A 103 8.39 -8.81 1.96
N VAL A 104 8.57 -9.11 0.69
CA VAL A 104 9.35 -8.33 -0.26
C VAL A 104 8.53 -8.18 -1.53
N GLY A 105 8.58 -7.03 -2.17
CA GLY A 105 7.85 -6.78 -3.40
C GLY A 105 8.53 -5.77 -4.30
N ALA A 106 8.08 -5.73 -5.54
CA ALA A 106 8.46 -4.75 -6.53
C ALA A 106 7.21 -4.17 -7.19
N PHE A 107 7.30 -2.95 -7.65
CA PHE A 107 6.19 -2.28 -8.32
C PHE A 107 6.68 -1.33 -9.40
N TYR A 108 5.77 -1.07 -10.31
CA TYR A 108 5.81 0.08 -11.21
C TYR A 108 4.69 1.04 -10.77
N ARG A 109 4.91 2.33 -10.89
CA ARG A 109 3.91 3.33 -10.52
C ARG A 109 3.84 4.43 -11.56
N ARG A 110 2.63 4.74 -11.98
CA ARG A 110 2.32 5.92 -12.75
C ARG A 110 1.62 6.93 -11.87
N THR A 111 2.15 8.13 -11.81
CA THR A 111 1.61 9.27 -11.06
C THR A 111 1.12 10.31 -12.06
N SER A 112 -0.18 10.54 -12.09
CA SER A 112 -0.80 11.64 -12.85
C SER A 112 -0.96 12.83 -11.93
N ILE A 113 -0.50 13.99 -12.38
CA ILE A 113 -0.46 15.23 -11.60
C ILE A 113 -1.27 16.28 -12.36
N ASP A 114 -2.25 16.89 -11.72
CA ASP A 114 -3.08 17.90 -12.36
C ASP A 114 -2.24 19.10 -12.84
N GLY A 115 -2.29 19.34 -14.16
CA GLY A 115 -1.58 20.44 -14.80
C GLY A 115 -0.08 20.23 -15.05
N LEU A 116 0.44 19.04 -14.77
CA LEU A 116 1.85 18.67 -15.02
C LEU A 116 1.92 17.36 -15.84
N GLU A 117 3.12 17.03 -16.31
CA GLU A 117 3.36 15.76 -16.99
C GLU A 117 3.30 14.60 -16.00
N ASP A 118 2.79 13.45 -16.48
CA ASP A 118 2.78 12.21 -15.70
C ASP A 118 4.21 11.77 -15.37
N LEU A 119 4.41 11.23 -14.18
CA LEU A 119 5.68 10.69 -13.71
C LEU A 119 5.58 9.18 -13.55
N ASP A 120 6.51 8.48 -14.17
CA ASP A 120 6.66 7.04 -14.02
C ASP A 120 7.78 6.71 -13.03
N SER A 121 7.57 5.69 -12.21
CA SER A 121 8.57 5.22 -11.24
C SER A 121 8.56 3.70 -11.12
N VAL A 122 9.68 3.16 -10.66
CA VAL A 122 9.83 1.77 -10.25
C VAL A 122 10.35 1.73 -8.82
N GLY A 123 9.97 0.69 -8.10
CA GLY A 123 10.41 0.61 -6.72
C GLY A 123 10.32 -0.80 -6.14
N GLY A 124 10.87 -0.90 -4.93
CA GLY A 124 10.79 -2.07 -4.09
C GLY A 124 10.17 -1.74 -2.74
N ARG A 125 9.59 -2.75 -2.12
CA ARG A 125 9.07 -2.66 -0.76
C ARG A 125 9.49 -3.85 0.06
N VAL A 126 9.76 -3.62 1.33
CA VAL A 126 10.03 -4.66 2.32
C VAL A 126 9.26 -4.35 3.59
N GLY A 127 8.78 -5.36 4.25
CA GLY A 127 8.01 -5.15 5.48
C GLY A 127 7.52 -6.45 6.08
N ALA A 128 6.49 -6.32 6.93
CA ALA A 128 5.88 -7.47 7.55
C ALA A 128 4.39 -7.24 7.80
N TYR A 129 3.61 -8.31 7.71
CA TYR A 129 2.23 -8.35 8.14
C TYR A 129 2.12 -8.88 9.56
N LEU A 130 1.39 -8.16 10.39
CA LEU A 130 0.95 -8.58 11.72
C LEU A 130 -0.52 -9.00 11.61
N GLN A 131 -0.83 -10.19 12.09
CA GLN A 131 -2.19 -10.70 12.06
C GLN A 131 -3.02 -10.03 13.14
N LEU A 132 -4.07 -9.30 12.77
CA LEU A 132 -5.03 -8.67 13.68
C LEU A 132 -6.24 -9.56 13.99
N GLY A 133 -6.57 -10.46 13.08
CA GLY A 133 -7.71 -11.35 13.17
C GLY A 133 -7.61 -12.50 12.18
N ARG A 134 -8.70 -13.24 11.99
CA ARG A 134 -8.68 -14.41 11.07
C ARG A 134 -8.29 -14.05 9.65
N ASN A 135 -8.77 -12.93 9.15
CA ASN A 135 -8.61 -12.49 7.75
C ASN A 135 -8.13 -11.04 7.65
N ALA A 136 -7.66 -10.44 8.74
CA ALA A 136 -7.22 -9.05 8.78
C ALA A 136 -5.74 -8.97 9.20
N TYR A 137 -4.97 -8.17 8.47
CA TYR A 137 -3.54 -7.98 8.68
C TYR A 137 -3.19 -6.49 8.67
N LEU A 138 -2.32 -6.10 9.59
CA LEU A 138 -1.64 -4.80 9.57
C LEU A 138 -0.29 -4.97 8.88
N GLY A 139 -0.09 -4.30 7.76
CA GLY A 139 1.18 -4.23 7.07
C GLY A 139 1.98 -3.02 7.55
N ILE A 140 3.25 -3.23 7.86
CA ILE A 140 4.20 -2.17 8.18
C ILE A 140 5.44 -2.43 7.34
N GLY A 141 5.93 -1.41 6.62
CA GLY A 141 7.05 -1.59 5.72
C GLY A 141 7.78 -0.31 5.36
N ALA A 142 8.80 -0.48 4.54
CA ALA A 142 9.57 0.59 3.92
C ALA A 142 9.54 0.40 2.40
N VAL A 143 9.46 1.51 1.70
CA VAL A 143 9.42 1.60 0.24
C VAL A 143 10.61 2.41 -0.23
N TYR A 144 11.29 1.91 -1.26
CA TYR A 144 12.24 2.65 -2.06
C TYR A 144 11.66 2.81 -3.46
N GLU A 145 11.63 4.03 -3.98
CA GLU A 145 11.06 4.40 -5.27
C GLU A 145 12.06 5.25 -6.05
N SER A 146 12.25 4.92 -7.33
CA SER A 146 13.12 5.66 -8.25
C SER A 146 12.28 6.12 -9.45
N TYR A 147 12.34 7.40 -9.76
CA TYR A 147 11.60 8.01 -10.87
C TYR A 147 12.34 7.79 -12.18
N ILE A 148 11.60 7.32 -13.20
CA ILE A 148 12.08 7.14 -14.56
C ILE A 148 12.09 8.51 -15.24
N ASP A 149 13.09 8.78 -16.08
CA ASP A 149 13.25 10.05 -16.80
C ASP A 149 13.38 11.30 -15.90
N CYS A 150 13.76 11.11 -14.65
CA CYS A 150 14.03 12.20 -13.75
C CYS A 150 15.32 12.94 -14.15
N ASN A 151 15.19 14.23 -14.44
CA ASN A 151 16.35 15.08 -14.70
C ASN A 151 16.81 15.76 -13.42
N ALA A 152 18.01 15.43 -12.94
CA ALA A 152 18.61 16.00 -11.74
C ALA A 152 18.80 17.54 -11.79
N GLY A 153 18.69 18.14 -12.96
CA GLY A 153 18.71 19.61 -13.15
C GLY A 153 17.36 20.26 -12.83
N THR A 154 16.27 19.50 -12.90
CA THR A 154 14.90 19.99 -12.69
C THR A 154 14.34 19.51 -11.33
N TYR A 155 14.69 18.32 -10.90
CA TYR A 155 14.21 17.72 -9.64
C TYR A 155 15.36 17.59 -8.64
N ARG A 156 15.11 17.96 -7.39
CA ARG A 156 16.11 17.86 -6.31
C ARG A 156 16.58 16.45 -6.02
N LYS A 157 15.69 15.46 -6.22
CA LYS A 157 15.96 14.04 -6.00
C LYS A 157 15.16 13.19 -6.99
N CYS A 158 15.79 12.16 -7.51
CA CYS A 158 15.17 11.19 -8.41
C CYS A 158 14.82 9.87 -7.71
N ASP A 159 14.95 9.82 -6.40
CA ASP A 159 14.58 8.67 -5.57
C ASP A 159 13.90 9.13 -4.28
N SER A 160 13.13 8.26 -3.71
CA SER A 160 12.41 8.49 -2.45
C SER A 160 12.39 7.22 -1.60
N THR A 161 12.57 7.38 -0.30
CA THR A 161 12.41 6.30 0.68
C THR A 161 11.41 6.75 1.75
N TYR A 162 10.40 5.92 2.00
CA TYR A 162 9.35 6.25 2.97
C TYR A 162 8.80 4.99 3.65
N GLY A 163 8.18 5.18 4.82
CA GLY A 163 7.44 4.13 5.51
C GLY A 163 6.03 3.97 4.95
N GLU A 164 5.52 2.75 4.92
CA GLU A 164 4.12 2.47 4.60
C GLU A 164 3.42 1.72 5.73
N VAL A 165 2.15 2.02 5.93
CA VAL A 165 1.24 1.29 6.81
C VAL A 165 -0.02 0.96 6.02
N SER A 166 -0.44 -0.29 6.07
CA SER A 166 -1.61 -0.77 5.34
C SER A 166 -2.49 -1.67 6.19
N LEU A 167 -3.78 -1.65 5.91
CA LEU A 167 -4.75 -2.60 6.45
C LEU A 167 -5.22 -3.51 5.31
N THR A 168 -5.04 -4.81 5.50
CA THR A 168 -5.29 -5.82 4.47
C THR A 168 -6.31 -6.83 4.94
N PHE A 169 -7.27 -7.16 4.09
CA PHE A 169 -8.30 -8.17 4.32
C PHE A 169 -8.16 -9.29 3.30
N ALA A 170 -8.09 -10.53 3.78
CA ALA A 170 -7.99 -11.75 2.97
C ALA A 170 -9.35 -12.42 2.77
N PHE A 171 -9.62 -12.88 1.54
CA PHE A 171 -10.88 -13.55 1.14
C PHE A 171 -10.60 -14.87 0.44
#